data_312b615d06c28c9a6ed074992d052cfb
#
_entry.id   312b615d06c28c9a6ed074992d052cfb
#
_cell.length_a   1.000
_cell.length_b   1.000
_cell.length_c   1.000
_cell.angle_alpha   90.00
_cell.angle_beta   90.00
_cell.angle_gamma   90.00
#
_symmetry.space_group_name_H-M   'P 1'
#
loop_
_entity.id
_entity.type
_entity.pdbx_description
1 polymer ?
#
loop_
_entity_poly.entity_id
_entity_poly.type
_entity_poly.pdbx_seq_one_letter_code
_entity_poly.pdbx_strand_id
1 'polypeptide(L)'
;VGSEMCIRDRCSREDLEQFQFDGVMDMKIREVNENKKQFIALLLLADEQENMIDHYLEKGTMYVLEDNDVKAECVVTDEGNEILEIKNIAVDPENQGKGYGKALIDFLAGKYADEYSVLQVGTGDSPLTIPFYEKCGFVRSHKIPNFFTDNYDHLIYEGGVQLIDMVYLQRCL
;
A
#
# COMPACT_ATOMS: atom_id res chain seq x y z
N VAL A 1 17.86 -22.06 -16.57
CA VAL A 1 17.28 -21.62 -17.84
C VAL A 1 15.78 -21.74 -17.72
N GLY A 2 15.05 -20.64 -17.59
CA GLY A 2 13.59 -20.60 -17.51
C GLY A 2 13.18 -19.15 -17.43
N SER A 3 13.08 -18.47 -18.57
CA SER A 3 12.46 -17.17 -18.68
C SER A 3 10.97 -17.35 -18.52
N GLU A 4 10.42 -17.01 -17.35
CA GLU A 4 8.97 -16.86 -17.21
C GLU A 4 8.57 -15.50 -17.76
N MET A 5 7.88 -15.59 -18.87
CA MET A 5 7.33 -14.51 -19.65
C MET A 5 6.16 -13.88 -18.89
N CYS A 6 6.31 -12.64 -18.42
CA CYS A 6 5.18 -11.83 -17.98
C CYS A 6 4.22 -11.64 -19.16
N ILE A 7 3.05 -12.25 -19.06
CA ILE A 7 1.96 -12.07 -20.04
C ILE A 7 1.39 -10.67 -19.80
N ARG A 8 1.72 -9.75 -20.71
CA ARG A 8 1.06 -8.46 -20.82
C ARG A 8 -0.31 -8.67 -21.50
N ASP A 9 -1.37 -8.76 -20.71
CA ASP A 9 -2.70 -8.50 -21.24
C ASP A 9 -2.93 -7.00 -21.23
N ARG A 10 -3.12 -6.46 -22.45
CA ARG A 10 -3.40 -5.05 -22.72
C ARG A 10 -4.80 -4.71 -22.21
N CYS A 11 -4.89 -3.96 -21.12
CA CYS A 11 -6.07 -3.16 -20.82
C CYS A 11 -5.96 -1.82 -21.57
N SER A 12 -6.96 -1.47 -22.34
CA SER A 12 -6.97 -0.23 -23.13
C SER A 12 -7.18 0.99 -22.22
N ARG A 13 -6.54 2.11 -22.59
CA ARG A 13 -6.44 3.38 -21.83
C ARG A 13 -7.79 4.07 -21.53
N GLU A 14 -8.90 3.59 -22.07
CA GLU A 14 -10.22 4.22 -21.93
C GLU A 14 -11.04 3.71 -20.72
N ASP A 15 -10.58 2.65 -20.04
CA ASP A 15 -11.31 2.01 -18.92
C ASP A 15 -10.89 2.51 -17.53
N LEU A 16 -9.93 3.45 -17.44
CA LEU A 16 -9.36 3.91 -16.17
C LEU A 16 -10.15 5.01 -15.46
N GLU A 17 -11.20 5.56 -16.07
CA GLU A 17 -12.02 6.61 -15.43
C GLU A 17 -13.34 6.11 -14.80
N GLN A 18 -13.71 4.84 -14.99
CA GLN A 18 -14.94 4.30 -14.41
C GLN A 18 -14.79 2.83 -14.01
N PHE A 19 -14.22 2.57 -12.84
CA PHE A 19 -14.50 1.32 -12.16
C PHE A 19 -15.90 1.38 -11.56
N GLN A 20 -16.92 1.04 -12.36
CA GLN A 20 -18.24 0.72 -11.84
C GLN A 20 -18.22 -0.70 -11.25
N PHE A 21 -18.08 -0.77 -9.93
CA PHE A 21 -18.62 -1.91 -9.20
C PHE A 21 -20.16 -1.77 -9.20
N ASP A 22 -20.88 -2.82 -9.57
CA ASP A 22 -22.33 -2.89 -9.46
C ASP A 22 -22.78 -2.72 -8.01
N GLY A 23 -23.20 -1.51 -7.66
CA GLY A 23 -23.64 -1.08 -6.34
C GLY A 23 -23.10 0.32 -6.09
N VAL A 24 -23.87 1.33 -6.53
CA VAL A 24 -23.64 2.77 -6.40
C VAL A 24 -22.79 3.15 -5.19
N MET A 25 -21.46 3.16 -5.36
CA MET A 25 -20.52 3.84 -4.49
C MET A 25 -19.71 4.76 -5.39
N ASP A 26 -19.80 6.06 -5.15
CA ASP A 26 -19.04 7.09 -5.88
C ASP A 26 -17.62 7.18 -5.29
N MET A 27 -16.88 6.05 -5.40
CA MET A 27 -15.51 5.97 -4.91
C MET A 27 -14.61 6.82 -5.79
N LYS A 28 -13.91 7.77 -5.19
CA LYS A 28 -12.95 8.62 -5.85
C LYS A 28 -11.60 8.51 -5.17
N ILE A 29 -10.54 8.28 -5.95
CA ILE A 29 -9.18 8.33 -5.47
C ILE A 29 -8.54 9.63 -5.98
N ARG A 30 -7.96 10.41 -5.07
CA ARG A 30 -7.27 11.66 -5.42
C ARG A 30 -5.91 11.76 -4.75
N GLU A 31 -5.02 12.46 -5.41
CA GLU A 31 -3.71 12.81 -4.87
C GLU A 31 -3.84 13.94 -3.83
N VAL A 32 -2.99 13.87 -2.79
CA VAL A 32 -2.86 14.89 -1.74
C VAL A 32 -1.53 15.61 -1.93
N ASN A 33 -1.59 16.84 -2.47
CA ASN A 33 -0.39 17.62 -2.78
C ASN A 33 0.11 18.46 -1.60
N GLU A 34 -0.80 18.86 -0.69
CA GLU A 34 -0.49 19.77 0.42
C GLU A 34 -1.08 19.24 1.73
N ASN A 35 -0.43 19.64 2.85
CA ASN A 35 -0.92 19.32 4.19
C ASN A 35 -1.28 17.83 4.39
N LYS A 36 -0.40 16.91 3.98
CA LYS A 36 -0.59 15.46 4.11
C LYS A 36 -0.88 15.03 5.55
N LYS A 37 -0.28 15.72 6.54
CA LYS A 37 -0.50 15.47 7.98
C LYS A 37 -1.94 15.72 8.46
N GLN A 38 -2.81 16.34 7.67
CA GLN A 38 -4.24 16.39 8.00
C GLN A 38 -4.87 14.99 8.14
N PHE A 39 -4.25 13.96 7.54
CA PHE A 39 -4.67 12.56 7.60
C PHE A 39 -3.85 11.72 8.60
N ILE A 40 -3.18 12.38 9.56
CA ILE A 40 -2.28 11.70 10.52
C ILE A 40 -2.97 10.57 11.28
N ALA A 41 -4.26 10.67 11.55
CA ALA A 41 -5.04 9.62 12.23
C ALA A 41 -5.11 8.32 11.41
N LEU A 42 -5.19 8.40 10.08
CA LEU A 42 -5.13 7.24 9.19
C LEU A 42 -3.71 6.71 9.06
N LEU A 43 -2.73 7.61 8.86
CA LEU A 43 -1.31 7.26 8.74
C LEU A 43 -0.81 6.45 9.94
N LEU A 44 -1.22 6.84 11.15
CA LEU A 44 -0.86 6.16 12.40
C LEU A 44 -1.52 4.77 12.58
N LEU A 45 -2.50 4.41 11.76
CA LEU A 45 -3.06 3.05 11.76
C LEU A 45 -2.12 2.01 11.13
N ALA A 46 -1.30 2.43 10.18
CA ALA A 46 -0.35 1.55 9.50
C ALA A 46 1.07 1.69 10.03
N ASP A 47 1.40 2.83 10.67
CA ASP A 47 2.72 3.08 11.26
C ASP A 47 2.55 3.78 12.62
N GLU A 48 2.85 3.09 13.70
CA GLU A 48 2.54 3.52 15.08
C GLU A 48 3.35 4.72 15.58
N GLN A 49 4.38 5.15 14.81
CA GLN A 49 5.28 6.26 15.21
C GLN A 49 5.30 7.39 14.18
N GLU A 50 4.93 8.60 14.61
CA GLU A 50 4.90 9.78 13.73
C GLU A 50 6.28 10.11 13.14
N ASN A 51 7.37 9.95 13.89
CA ASN A 51 8.71 10.16 13.38
C ASN A 51 9.10 9.19 12.25
N MET A 52 8.56 7.97 12.24
CA MET A 52 8.75 7.02 11.13
C MET A 52 8.00 7.50 9.89
N ILE A 53 6.77 8.00 10.06
CA ILE A 53 5.97 8.62 8.99
C ILE A 53 6.71 9.81 8.38
N ASP A 54 7.35 10.66 9.17
CA ASP A 54 8.10 11.83 8.72
C ASP A 54 9.26 11.49 7.77
N HIS A 55 9.83 10.29 7.86
CA HIS A 55 10.92 9.86 6.99
C HIS A 55 10.51 9.73 5.51
N TYR A 56 9.23 9.45 5.23
CA TYR A 56 8.76 9.21 3.87
C TYR A 56 7.63 10.14 3.40
N LEU A 57 6.88 10.78 4.31
CA LEU A 57 5.65 11.49 3.97
C LEU A 57 5.88 12.68 3.04
N GLU A 58 6.93 13.49 3.30
CA GLU A 58 7.23 14.67 2.51
C GLU A 58 7.66 14.33 1.07
N LYS A 59 8.52 13.33 0.92
CA LYS A 59 9.03 12.89 -0.37
C LYS A 59 8.10 11.95 -1.14
N GLY A 60 7.19 11.28 -0.43
CA GLY A 60 6.24 10.33 -1.02
C GLY A 60 5.06 11.02 -1.70
N THR A 61 4.44 10.34 -2.64
CA THR A 61 3.15 10.72 -3.20
C THR A 61 2.04 10.07 -2.38
N MET A 62 1.09 10.87 -1.91
CA MET A 62 -0.03 10.41 -1.08
C MET A 62 -1.33 10.43 -1.87
N TYR A 63 -2.11 9.38 -1.71
CA TYR A 63 -3.48 9.27 -2.23
C TYR A 63 -4.47 9.02 -1.11
N VAL A 64 -5.68 9.53 -1.25
CA VAL A 64 -6.82 9.20 -0.40
C VAL A 64 -7.96 8.67 -1.24
N LEU A 65 -8.66 7.68 -0.69
CA LEU A 65 -9.89 7.15 -1.25
C LEU A 65 -11.08 7.73 -0.48
N GLU A 66 -11.98 8.35 -1.22
CA GLU A 66 -13.21 8.97 -0.72
C GLU A 66 -14.43 8.16 -1.18
N ASP A 67 -15.33 7.92 -0.24
CA ASP A 67 -16.68 7.38 -0.45
C ASP A 67 -17.59 8.13 0.54
N ASN A 68 -18.18 9.24 0.10
CA ASN A 68 -18.79 10.34 0.86
C ASN A 68 -17.79 11.12 1.73
N ASP A 69 -16.88 10.47 2.41
CA ASP A 69 -15.76 11.01 3.18
C ASP A 69 -14.52 10.14 2.95
N VAL A 70 -13.37 10.53 3.50
CA VAL A 70 -12.12 9.78 3.37
C VAL A 70 -12.20 8.48 4.15
N LYS A 71 -12.03 7.35 3.46
CA LYS A 71 -12.11 5.98 4.01
C LYS A 71 -10.76 5.30 4.11
N ALA A 72 -9.82 5.66 3.24
CA ALA A 72 -8.51 5.04 3.18
C ALA A 72 -7.48 6.01 2.62
N GLU A 73 -6.22 5.74 2.91
CA GLU A 73 -5.08 6.46 2.34
C GLU A 73 -3.97 5.49 1.95
N CYS A 74 -3.06 5.95 1.08
CA CYS A 74 -1.77 5.32 0.87
C CYS A 74 -0.69 6.35 0.52
N VAL A 75 0.55 6.02 0.87
CA VAL A 75 1.75 6.79 0.50
C VAL A 75 2.71 5.88 -0.25
N VAL A 76 3.19 6.34 -1.40
CA VAL A 76 4.18 5.62 -2.21
C VAL A 76 5.43 6.45 -2.42
N THR A 77 6.58 5.77 -2.54
CA THR A 77 7.88 6.37 -2.86
C THR A 77 8.56 5.64 -3.99
N ASP A 78 9.33 6.38 -4.80
CA ASP A 78 10.26 5.82 -5.78
C ASP A 78 11.52 5.34 -5.05
N GLU A 79 11.81 4.05 -5.11
CA GLU A 79 13.01 3.44 -4.51
C GLU A 79 14.14 3.24 -5.55
N GLY A 80 13.94 3.73 -6.78
CA GLY A 80 14.84 3.51 -7.90
C GLY A 80 14.70 2.11 -8.52
N ASN A 81 15.46 1.85 -9.58
CA ASN A 81 15.44 0.56 -10.29
C ASN A 81 14.04 0.08 -10.72
N GLU A 82 13.17 1.04 -11.07
CA GLU A 82 11.77 0.79 -11.45
C GLU A 82 10.93 0.12 -10.33
N ILE A 83 11.27 0.39 -9.06
CA ILE A 83 10.53 -0.09 -7.89
C ILE A 83 9.77 1.08 -7.26
N LEU A 84 8.45 0.96 -7.22
CA LEU A 84 7.56 1.82 -6.43
C LEU A 84 7.21 1.11 -5.13
N GLU A 85 7.43 1.74 -3.99
CA GLU A 85 7.14 1.15 -2.68
C GLU A 85 5.95 1.82 -2.00
N ILE A 86 5.00 1.01 -1.53
CA ILE A 86 3.94 1.43 -0.61
C ILE A 86 4.57 1.55 0.78
N LYS A 87 4.74 2.79 1.26
CA LYS A 87 5.27 3.08 2.60
C LYS A 87 4.21 3.04 3.68
N ASN A 88 3.00 3.42 3.32
CA ASN A 88 1.85 3.42 4.22
C ASN A 88 0.59 3.10 3.42
N ILE A 89 -0.29 2.30 3.97
CA ILE A 89 -1.64 2.07 3.46
C ILE A 89 -2.56 1.74 4.63
N ALA A 90 -3.58 2.53 4.82
CA ALA A 90 -4.53 2.34 5.89
C ALA A 90 -5.98 2.51 5.42
N VAL A 91 -6.87 1.74 6.03
CA VAL A 91 -8.32 1.87 5.89
C VAL A 91 -8.89 2.14 7.27
N ASP A 92 -9.76 3.14 7.36
CA ASP A 92 -10.52 3.43 8.57
C ASP A 92 -11.13 2.13 9.14
N PRO A 93 -10.93 1.85 10.44
CA PRO A 93 -11.35 0.59 11.06
C PRO A 93 -12.82 0.24 10.84
N GLU A 94 -13.73 1.22 10.83
CA GLU A 94 -15.16 1.01 10.60
C GLU A 94 -15.48 0.65 9.13
N ASN A 95 -14.52 0.83 8.25
CA ASN A 95 -14.64 0.64 6.81
C ASN A 95 -13.77 -0.50 6.27
N GLN A 96 -13.03 -1.21 7.13
CA GLN A 96 -12.26 -2.39 6.75
C GLN A 96 -13.17 -3.52 6.21
N GLY A 97 -12.61 -4.40 5.38
CA GLY A 97 -13.34 -5.51 4.77
C GLY A 97 -14.24 -5.13 3.60
N LYS A 98 -14.37 -3.84 3.25
CA LYS A 98 -15.19 -3.34 2.13
C LYS A 98 -14.42 -3.24 0.79
N GLY A 99 -13.14 -3.62 0.76
CA GLY A 99 -12.34 -3.62 -0.46
C GLY A 99 -11.54 -2.34 -0.74
N TYR A 100 -11.60 -1.32 0.11
CA TYR A 100 -10.92 -0.03 -0.12
C TYR A 100 -9.40 -0.16 -0.23
N GLY A 101 -8.76 -0.98 0.62
CA GLY A 101 -7.32 -1.23 0.53
C GLY A 101 -6.92 -1.90 -0.79
N LYS A 102 -7.70 -2.88 -1.26
CA LYS A 102 -7.48 -3.50 -2.57
C LYS A 102 -7.68 -2.50 -3.70
N ALA A 103 -8.69 -1.64 -3.62
CA ALA A 103 -8.95 -0.61 -4.63
C ALA A 103 -7.77 0.36 -4.76
N LEU A 104 -7.16 0.79 -3.64
CA LEU A 104 -5.94 1.61 -3.66
C LEU A 104 -4.77 0.88 -4.33
N ILE A 105 -4.54 -0.39 -3.99
CA ILE A 105 -3.46 -1.19 -4.61
C ILE A 105 -3.69 -1.36 -6.11
N ASP A 106 -4.90 -1.66 -6.55
CA ASP A 106 -5.22 -1.82 -7.97
C ASP A 106 -5.11 -0.48 -8.73
N PHE A 107 -5.50 0.63 -8.10
CA PHE A 107 -5.28 1.98 -8.63
C PHE A 107 -3.79 2.28 -8.83
N LEU A 108 -2.95 2.02 -7.82
CA LEU A 108 -1.50 2.23 -7.91
C LEU A 108 -0.91 1.36 -9.03
N ALA A 109 -1.30 0.09 -9.11
CA ALA A 109 -0.82 -0.82 -10.14
C ALA A 109 -1.18 -0.33 -11.55
N GLY A 110 -2.40 0.14 -11.76
CA GLY A 110 -2.83 0.69 -13.05
C GLY A 110 -2.17 2.02 -13.39
N LYS A 111 -2.08 2.92 -12.40
CA LYS A 111 -1.50 4.26 -12.60
C LYS A 111 -0.02 4.23 -12.97
N TYR A 112 0.73 3.33 -12.37
CA TYR A 112 2.19 3.31 -12.44
C TYR A 112 2.78 2.19 -13.33
N ALA A 113 1.95 1.43 -14.02
CA ALA A 113 2.36 0.30 -14.87
C ALA A 113 3.31 0.69 -16.02
N ASP A 114 3.23 1.92 -16.52
CA ASP A 114 4.10 2.42 -17.59
C ASP A 114 5.44 2.99 -17.07
N GLU A 115 5.56 3.25 -15.75
CA GLU A 115 6.70 3.93 -15.15
C GLU A 115 7.56 3.00 -14.29
N TYR A 116 6.94 1.98 -13.67
CA TYR A 116 7.60 1.05 -12.76
C TYR A 116 7.33 -0.40 -13.19
N SER A 117 8.30 -1.26 -12.91
CA SER A 117 8.17 -2.70 -13.16
C SER A 117 7.67 -3.49 -11.95
N VAL A 118 7.84 -2.93 -10.75
CA VAL A 118 7.54 -3.60 -9.48
C VAL A 118 6.82 -2.65 -8.52
N LEU A 119 5.70 -3.09 -7.97
CA LEU A 119 5.10 -2.53 -6.78
C LEU A 119 5.53 -3.35 -5.56
N GLN A 120 6.15 -2.69 -4.58
CA GLN A 120 6.70 -3.33 -3.39
C GLN A 120 6.00 -2.84 -2.12
N VAL A 121 5.99 -3.65 -1.09
CA VAL A 121 5.55 -3.26 0.26
C VAL A 121 6.38 -3.98 1.31
N GLY A 122 6.78 -3.26 2.36
CA GLY A 122 7.36 -3.82 3.58
C GLY A 122 6.31 -3.89 4.68
N THR A 123 6.19 -5.04 5.36
CA THR A 123 5.24 -5.22 6.46
C THR A 123 5.78 -6.19 7.51
N GLY A 124 5.19 -6.22 8.71
CA GLY A 124 5.47 -7.24 9.70
C GLY A 124 5.08 -8.64 9.23
N ASP A 125 5.76 -9.67 9.73
CA ASP A 125 5.38 -11.06 9.47
C ASP A 125 4.13 -11.43 10.29
N SER A 126 3.00 -10.90 9.88
CA SER A 126 1.71 -10.95 10.57
C SER A 126 0.71 -11.83 9.85
N PRO A 127 -0.13 -12.58 10.57
CA PRO A 127 -1.21 -13.35 9.98
C PRO A 127 -2.36 -12.49 9.42
N LEU A 128 -2.37 -11.17 9.68
CA LEU A 128 -3.39 -10.25 9.18
C LEU A 128 -2.97 -9.60 7.86
N THR A 129 -1.75 -9.06 7.79
CA THR A 129 -1.29 -8.26 6.64
C THR A 129 -0.75 -9.10 5.50
N ILE A 130 0.04 -10.14 5.78
CA ILE A 130 0.62 -10.98 4.72
C ILE A 130 -0.47 -11.60 3.81
N PRO A 131 -1.52 -12.25 4.34
CA PRO A 131 -2.56 -12.82 3.49
C PRO A 131 -3.35 -11.78 2.69
N PHE A 132 -3.46 -10.55 3.19
CA PHE A 132 -4.09 -9.45 2.46
C PHE A 132 -3.29 -9.10 1.20
N TYR A 133 -1.97 -8.90 1.33
CA TYR A 133 -1.12 -8.60 0.18
C TYR A 133 -1.03 -9.76 -0.80
N GLU A 134 -0.95 -11.00 -0.33
CA GLU A 134 -0.96 -12.19 -1.19
C GLU A 134 -2.26 -12.27 -2.03
N LYS A 135 -3.42 -11.94 -1.45
CA LYS A 135 -4.69 -11.83 -2.18
C LYS A 135 -4.71 -10.67 -3.20
N CYS A 136 -3.88 -9.64 -3.00
CA CYS A 136 -3.69 -8.55 -3.95
C CYS A 136 -2.62 -8.87 -5.02
N GLY A 137 -2.12 -10.11 -5.09
CA GLY A 137 -1.18 -10.57 -6.11
C GLY A 137 0.29 -10.35 -5.78
N PHE A 138 0.61 -10.00 -4.53
CA PHE A 138 1.99 -9.90 -4.09
C PHE A 138 2.56 -11.28 -3.73
N VAL A 139 3.86 -11.42 -3.91
CA VAL A 139 4.63 -12.59 -3.47
C VAL A 139 5.76 -12.16 -2.54
N ARG A 140 6.11 -12.99 -1.57
CA ARG A 140 7.22 -12.70 -0.65
C ARG A 140 8.53 -12.61 -1.43
N SER A 141 9.34 -11.59 -1.15
CA SER A 141 10.62 -11.32 -1.77
C SER A 141 11.77 -11.58 -0.79
N HIS A 142 11.98 -10.69 0.16
CA HIS A 142 13.07 -10.77 1.13
C HIS A 142 12.63 -10.29 2.52
N LYS A 143 13.52 -10.40 3.50
CA LYS A 143 13.31 -9.95 4.88
C LYS A 143 14.44 -9.04 5.34
N ILE A 144 14.09 -8.09 6.22
CA ILE A 144 15.07 -7.37 7.05
C ILE A 144 14.89 -7.88 8.48
N PRO A 145 15.86 -8.66 9.01
CA PRO A 145 15.78 -9.18 10.37
C PRO A 145 15.78 -8.06 11.41
N ASN A 146 15.04 -8.24 12.49
CA ASN A 146 14.96 -7.34 13.66
C ASN A 146 14.54 -5.90 13.34
N PHE A 147 13.94 -5.64 12.17
CA PHE A 147 13.60 -4.28 11.75
C PHE A 147 12.74 -3.55 12.78
N PHE A 148 11.67 -4.19 13.29
CA PHE A 148 10.77 -3.55 14.24
C PHE A 148 11.42 -3.36 15.61
N THR A 149 12.22 -4.31 16.08
CA THR A 149 12.92 -4.21 17.37
C THR A 149 14.07 -3.20 17.37
N ASP A 150 14.67 -2.93 16.22
CA ASP A 150 15.80 -2.02 16.08
C ASP A 150 15.40 -0.56 15.78
N ASN A 151 14.22 -0.35 15.18
CA ASN A 151 13.79 0.97 14.71
C ASN A 151 12.64 1.59 15.50
N TYR A 152 11.91 0.82 16.32
CA TYR A 152 10.83 1.32 17.15
C TYR A 152 11.21 1.30 18.63
N ASP A 153 10.72 2.25 19.40
CA ASP A 153 11.03 2.43 20.82
C ASP A 153 10.19 1.54 21.74
N HIS A 154 9.25 0.78 21.19
CA HIS A 154 8.38 -0.15 21.88
C HIS A 154 8.12 -1.40 21.05
N LEU A 155 7.61 -2.45 21.71
CA LEU A 155 7.27 -3.70 21.03
C LEU A 155 5.93 -3.54 20.30
N ILE A 156 5.90 -3.87 19.01
CA ILE A 156 4.72 -3.81 18.17
C ILE A 156 4.09 -5.20 18.08
N TYR A 157 2.78 -5.27 18.23
CA TYR A 157 2.00 -6.50 18.11
C TYR A 157 0.88 -6.35 17.09
N GLU A 158 0.73 -7.32 16.19
CA GLU A 158 -0.36 -7.38 15.23
C GLU A 158 -0.96 -8.78 15.20
N GLY A 159 -2.28 -8.89 15.35
CA GLY A 159 -2.97 -10.18 15.40
C GLY A 159 -2.48 -11.11 16.51
N GLY A 160 -1.98 -10.55 17.63
CA GLY A 160 -1.45 -11.30 18.77
C GLY A 160 0.00 -11.80 18.55
N VAL A 161 0.64 -11.44 17.46
CA VAL A 161 2.03 -11.79 17.14
C VAL A 161 2.92 -10.56 17.28
N GLN A 162 4.06 -10.69 17.98
CA GLN A 162 5.06 -9.64 18.03
C GLN A 162 5.73 -9.51 16.65
N LEU A 163 5.79 -8.27 16.13
CA LEU A 163 6.53 -7.97 14.91
C LEU A 163 8.02 -7.83 15.25
N ILE A 164 8.86 -8.60 14.58
CA ILE A 164 10.32 -8.59 14.72
C ILE A 164 10.96 -8.21 13.40
N ASP A 165 10.73 -9.03 12.37
CA ASP A 165 11.28 -8.87 11.03
C ASP A 165 10.33 -8.09 10.13
N MET A 166 10.88 -7.26 9.24
CA MET A 166 10.11 -6.74 8.11
C MET A 166 10.19 -7.72 6.95
N VAL A 167 9.03 -8.10 6.42
CA VAL A 167 8.90 -8.92 5.22
C VAL A 167 8.56 -8.02 4.04
N TYR A 168 9.35 -8.09 3.00
CA TYR A 168 9.04 -7.44 1.74
C TYR A 168 8.27 -8.37 0.81
N LEU A 169 7.19 -7.83 0.24
CA LEU A 169 6.40 -8.49 -0.80
C LEU A 169 6.44 -7.63 -2.06
N GLN A 170 6.40 -8.28 -3.21
CA GLN A 170 6.48 -7.62 -4.52
C GLN A 170 5.41 -8.15 -5.46
N ARG A 171 4.89 -7.26 -6.31
CA ARG A 171 3.96 -7.55 -7.40
C ARG A 171 4.51 -6.92 -8.68
N CYS A 172 4.56 -7.67 -9.80
CA CYS A 172 4.88 -7.09 -11.11
C CYS A 172 3.75 -6.15 -11.57
N LEU A 173 4.14 -5.02 -12.17
CA LEU A 173 3.26 -4.03 -12.77
C LEU A 173 3.19 -4.17 -14.30
#